data_e35a8c362111ac348763b124c252264d
#
_entry.id   e35a8c362111ac348763b124c252264d
#
_cell.length_a   1.000
_cell.length_b   1.000
_cell.length_c   1.000
_cell.angle_alpha   90.00
_cell.angle_beta   90.00
_cell.angle_gamma   90.00
#
_symmetry.space_group_name_H-M   'P 1'
#
loop_
_entity.id
_entity.type
_entity.pdbx_description
1 polymer ?
#
loop_
_entity_poly.entity_id
_entity_poly.type
_entity_poly.pdbx_seq_one_letter_code
_entity_poly.pdbx_strand_id
1 'polypeptide(L)'
;MRKVLYLAVVALSVVMISCNGAKKSETQEAASAEALVSEVANTNDNTAPTVAADAPIHLTTAEFKKLVVNYDANPSEWKYLGDKPCIVDFWATWCPPCKVIAPILDDLAKEYKGQIYIYKVDVDKEPQLASAFGIQSIPTLLFVPMTGDPRAEVGAIPKETFKDRIDNFMLAQK
;
A
#
# COMPACT_ATOMS: atom_id res chain seq x y z
N MET A 1 -5.42 -42.14 -27.29
CA MET A 1 -6.33 -42.33 -28.46
C MET A 1 -7.59 -41.54 -28.21
N ARG A 2 -7.77 -40.46 -28.85
CA ARG A 2 -8.87 -39.85 -29.58
C ARG A 2 -8.65 -38.36 -29.74
N LYS A 3 -8.10 -38.05 -30.90
CA LYS A 3 -8.11 -36.73 -31.53
C LYS A 3 -9.54 -36.46 -32.00
N VAL A 4 -10.08 -35.27 -31.73
CA VAL A 4 -11.13 -34.70 -32.55
C VAL A 4 -10.77 -33.24 -32.82
N LEU A 5 -10.49 -33.06 -34.05
CA LEU A 5 -10.25 -31.88 -34.85
C LEU A 5 -11.59 -31.23 -35.17
N TYR A 6 -11.74 -29.91 -34.93
CA TYR A 6 -12.76 -29.11 -35.61
C TYR A 6 -12.14 -27.82 -36.14
N LEU A 7 -11.94 -27.86 -37.45
CA LEU A 7 -11.76 -26.71 -38.34
C LEU A 7 -13.13 -26.29 -38.87
N ALA A 8 -13.39 -25.01 -39.00
CA ALA A 8 -14.15 -24.30 -40.04
C ALA A 8 -14.48 -22.90 -39.54
N VAL A 9 -13.83 -21.84 -40.04
CA VAL A 9 -14.05 -21.07 -41.26
C VAL A 9 -15.41 -20.35 -41.32
N VAL A 10 -15.36 -19.05 -41.51
CA VAL A 10 -16.14 -18.10 -42.34
C VAL A 10 -15.98 -16.71 -41.70
N ALA A 11 -15.18 -15.81 -42.16
CA ALA A 11 -15.21 -14.91 -43.31
C ALA A 11 -16.23 -13.74 -43.22
N LEU A 12 -15.66 -12.55 -43.26
CA LEU A 12 -16.04 -11.32 -44.00
C LEU A 12 -17.33 -10.59 -43.62
N SER A 13 -17.19 -9.36 -43.13
CA SER A 13 -17.91 -8.22 -43.72
C SER A 13 -17.26 -6.89 -43.31
N VAL A 14 -16.69 -6.25 -44.27
CA VAL A 14 -16.24 -4.83 -44.32
C VAL A 14 -17.48 -3.97 -44.60
N VAL A 15 -17.72 -2.96 -43.77
CA VAL A 15 -18.55 -1.82 -44.18
C VAL A 15 -17.80 -0.53 -43.83
N MET A 16 -17.32 0.08 -44.89
CA MET A 16 -16.88 1.47 -44.91
C MET A 16 -18.11 2.38 -44.96
N ILE A 17 -18.20 3.32 -44.04
CA ILE A 17 -18.98 4.56 -44.34
C ILE A 17 -18.13 5.75 -43.92
N SER A 18 -17.66 6.42 -44.95
CA SER A 18 -17.07 7.75 -44.93
C SER A 18 -18.22 8.78 -45.06
N CYS A 19 -18.24 9.79 -44.22
CA CYS A 19 -18.83 11.05 -44.56
C CYS A 19 -18.14 12.21 -43.85
N ASN A 20 -17.62 13.02 -44.69
CA ASN A 20 -16.94 14.29 -44.59
C ASN A 20 -17.93 15.41 -44.24
N GLY A 21 -17.50 16.42 -43.47
CA GLY A 21 -18.32 17.62 -43.21
C GLY A 21 -17.57 18.68 -42.43
N ALA A 22 -16.82 19.52 -43.12
CA ALA A 22 -16.15 20.71 -42.61
C ALA A 22 -17.10 21.92 -42.47
N LYS A 23 -16.83 22.76 -41.44
CA LYS A 23 -16.89 24.27 -41.42
C LYS A 23 -16.63 24.70 -39.96
N LYS A 24 -15.53 25.36 -39.67
CA LYS A 24 -15.06 26.75 -39.78
C LYS A 24 -15.97 27.81 -39.15
N SER A 25 -15.45 28.48 -38.10
CA SER A 25 -15.44 29.92 -37.76
C SER A 25 -15.04 30.07 -36.29
N GLU A 26 -13.85 30.60 -35.97
CA GLU A 26 -13.45 31.98 -35.65
C GLU A 26 -14.37 32.66 -34.65
N THR A 27 -13.92 33.19 -33.48
CA THR A 27 -12.96 34.27 -33.25
C THR A 27 -12.95 34.60 -31.74
N GLN A 28 -11.76 34.78 -31.14
CA GLN A 28 -11.33 35.79 -30.16
C GLN A 28 -12.19 36.01 -28.87
N GLU A 29 -11.69 36.34 -27.68
CA GLU A 29 -10.53 37.12 -27.24
C GLU A 29 -10.32 36.95 -25.72
N ALA A 30 -9.09 36.91 -25.34
CA ALA A 30 -8.37 37.31 -24.14
C ALA A 30 -9.10 37.69 -22.82
N ALA A 31 -8.64 37.13 -21.73
CA ALA A 31 -8.06 37.87 -20.58
C ALA A 31 -7.46 36.95 -19.51
N SER A 32 -6.19 37.06 -19.34
CA SER A 32 -5.36 37.04 -18.13
C SER A 32 -6.02 36.60 -16.82
N ALA A 33 -5.49 35.53 -16.25
CA ALA A 33 -5.25 35.43 -14.81
C ALA A 33 -4.12 34.42 -14.58
N GLU A 34 -3.10 34.89 -13.91
CA GLU A 34 -1.84 34.26 -13.65
C GLU A 34 -1.99 32.93 -12.86
N ALA A 35 -1.39 31.89 -13.41
CA ALA A 35 -1.23 30.61 -12.75
C ALA A 35 -0.06 30.70 -11.75
N LEU A 36 -0.36 30.54 -10.49
CA LEU A 36 0.63 30.10 -9.51
C LEU A 36 0.89 28.62 -9.76
N VAL A 37 1.95 28.35 -10.51
CA VAL A 37 2.55 27.04 -10.63
C VAL A 37 3.18 26.71 -9.29
N SER A 38 2.50 25.90 -8.50
CA SER A 38 3.11 25.22 -7.39
C SER A 38 4.01 24.12 -7.96
N GLU A 39 5.28 24.40 -7.95
CA GLU A 39 6.40 23.53 -8.32
C GLU A 39 6.39 22.34 -7.36
N VAL A 40 5.92 21.17 -7.86
CA VAL A 40 6.13 19.91 -7.17
C VAL A 40 7.60 19.56 -7.32
N ALA A 41 8.37 19.94 -6.32
CA ALA A 41 9.75 19.51 -6.19
C ALA A 41 9.81 17.99 -6.12
N ASN A 42 10.25 17.38 -7.21
CA ASN A 42 10.64 16.00 -7.31
C ASN A 42 11.96 15.82 -6.54
N THR A 43 11.88 15.63 -5.24
CA THR A 43 13.04 15.23 -4.44
C THR A 43 13.14 13.71 -4.48
N ASN A 44 13.98 13.21 -5.38
CA ASN A 44 14.62 11.91 -5.25
C ASN A 44 15.54 11.94 -4.01
N ASP A 45 14.96 11.88 -2.82
CA ASP A 45 15.73 11.67 -1.61
C ASP A 45 15.66 10.20 -1.22
N ASN A 46 16.78 9.52 -1.42
CA ASN A 46 17.01 8.11 -1.09
C ASN A 46 17.42 7.98 0.39
N THR A 47 16.82 8.79 1.25
CA THR A 47 17.03 8.75 2.69
C THR A 47 15.86 8.01 3.32
N ALA A 48 16.13 6.91 4.00
CA ALA A 48 15.16 6.27 4.87
C ALA A 48 14.54 7.34 5.78
N PRO A 49 13.21 7.36 6.01
CA PRO A 49 12.59 8.40 6.82
C PRO A 49 13.13 8.32 8.25
N THR A 50 14.14 9.16 8.53
CA THR A 50 14.78 9.33 9.85
C THR A 50 13.90 10.18 10.78
N VAL A 51 12.61 10.23 10.53
CA VAL A 51 11.67 10.99 11.35
C VAL A 51 10.98 9.99 12.27
N ALA A 52 11.14 10.19 13.58
CA ALA A 52 10.29 9.54 14.58
C ALA A 52 8.84 9.96 14.26
N ALA A 53 8.16 9.18 13.44
CA ALA A 53 6.82 9.49 12.98
C ALA A 53 5.87 9.41 14.18
N ASP A 54 5.13 10.50 14.40
CA ASP A 54 4.06 10.60 15.39
C ASP A 54 2.68 10.32 14.77
N ALA A 55 2.69 9.75 13.57
CA ALA A 55 1.53 9.29 12.84
C ALA A 55 1.88 8.05 12.00
N PRO A 56 0.90 7.18 11.67
CA PRO A 56 1.10 6.06 10.77
C PRO A 56 1.55 6.49 9.37
N ILE A 57 2.49 5.75 8.79
CA ILE A 57 3.12 6.03 7.50
C ILE A 57 2.51 5.11 6.44
N HIS A 58 1.99 5.67 5.37
CA HIS A 58 1.51 4.88 4.23
C HIS A 58 2.69 4.40 3.39
N LEU A 59 2.70 3.10 3.07
CA LEU A 59 3.73 2.48 2.25
C LEU A 59 3.17 1.99 0.91
N THR A 60 3.92 2.25 -0.13
CA THR A 60 3.84 1.52 -1.40
C THR A 60 4.58 0.19 -1.31
N THR A 61 4.33 -0.72 -2.25
CA THR A 61 5.08 -1.99 -2.36
C THR A 61 6.59 -1.77 -2.45
N ALA A 62 7.04 -0.72 -3.15
CA ALA A 62 8.45 -0.41 -3.28
C ALA A 62 9.08 0.04 -1.95
N GLU A 63 8.37 0.84 -1.17
CA GLU A 63 8.81 1.27 0.17
C GLU A 63 8.76 0.12 1.18
N PHE A 64 7.71 -0.71 1.12
CA PHE A 64 7.62 -1.90 1.96
C PHE A 64 8.84 -2.83 1.77
N LYS A 65 9.25 -3.05 0.50
CA LYS A 65 10.44 -3.85 0.20
C LYS A 65 11.75 -3.24 0.69
N LYS A 66 11.79 -1.93 0.90
CA LYS A 66 12.98 -1.24 1.44
C LYS A 66 12.98 -1.15 2.96
N LEU A 67 11.82 -0.97 3.57
CA LEU A 67 11.68 -0.62 4.99
C LEU A 67 11.26 -1.78 5.89
N VAL A 68 10.59 -2.80 5.32
CA VAL A 68 10.08 -3.95 6.08
C VAL A 68 10.79 -5.23 5.68
N VAL A 69 10.52 -5.76 4.51
CA VAL A 69 11.15 -6.98 4.02
C VAL A 69 11.16 -7.04 2.50
N ASN A 70 12.29 -7.40 1.91
CA ASN A 70 12.39 -7.66 0.48
C ASN A 70 12.14 -9.15 0.20
N TYR A 71 10.86 -9.51 0.09
CA TYR A 71 10.42 -10.88 -0.13
C TYR A 71 10.75 -11.42 -1.53
N ASP A 72 11.07 -10.57 -2.51
CA ASP A 72 11.54 -11.02 -3.83
C ASP A 72 13.00 -11.50 -3.75
N ALA A 73 13.83 -10.84 -2.94
CA ALA A 73 15.22 -11.21 -2.76
C ALA A 73 15.40 -12.41 -1.82
N ASN A 74 14.48 -12.58 -0.85
CA ASN A 74 14.53 -13.63 0.17
C ASN A 74 13.16 -14.31 0.31
N PRO A 75 12.72 -15.13 -0.66
CA PRO A 75 11.37 -15.70 -0.67
C PRO A 75 11.15 -16.77 0.42
N SER A 76 12.23 -17.33 0.98
CA SER A 76 12.16 -18.42 1.96
C SER A 76 12.51 -18.00 3.38
N GLU A 77 12.92 -16.76 3.59
CA GLU A 77 13.41 -16.28 4.87
C GLU A 77 12.85 -14.90 5.20
N TRP A 78 12.32 -14.75 6.41
CA TRP A 78 11.95 -13.45 6.93
C TRP A 78 13.20 -12.68 7.37
N LYS A 79 13.57 -11.65 6.62
CA LYS A 79 14.68 -10.75 6.96
C LYS A 79 14.15 -9.33 7.09
N TYR A 80 13.91 -8.91 8.32
CA TYR A 80 13.47 -7.55 8.62
C TYR A 80 14.57 -6.53 8.29
N LEU A 81 14.20 -5.40 7.69
CA LEU A 81 15.11 -4.37 7.20
C LEU A 81 15.06 -3.07 7.99
N GLY A 82 14.10 -2.93 8.91
CA GLY A 82 13.95 -1.72 9.72
C GLY A 82 14.96 -1.63 10.86
N ASP A 83 15.12 -0.43 11.40
CA ASP A 83 15.97 -0.11 12.57
C ASP A 83 15.19 -0.10 13.90
N LYS A 84 13.86 -0.28 13.84
CA LYS A 84 12.94 -0.37 14.99
C LYS A 84 11.83 -1.35 14.67
N PRO A 85 11.22 -1.99 15.68
CA PRO A 85 10.05 -2.83 15.45
C PRO A 85 8.94 -2.06 14.75
N CYS A 86 8.08 -2.75 14.01
CA CYS A 86 6.95 -2.06 13.35
C CYS A 86 5.65 -2.85 13.41
N ILE A 87 4.53 -2.13 13.32
CA ILE A 87 3.22 -2.69 13.00
C ILE A 87 2.94 -2.35 11.54
N VAL A 88 2.45 -3.33 10.77
CA VAL A 88 1.92 -3.09 9.42
C VAL A 88 0.42 -3.38 9.42
N ASP A 89 -0.39 -2.36 9.12
CA ASP A 89 -1.85 -2.46 8.97
C ASP A 89 -2.21 -2.59 7.48
N PHE A 90 -2.70 -3.76 7.09
CA PHE A 90 -3.30 -3.98 5.77
C PHE A 90 -4.78 -3.58 5.84
N TRP A 91 -5.16 -2.53 5.14
CA TRP A 91 -6.46 -1.87 5.25
C TRP A 91 -7.03 -1.44 3.91
N ALA A 92 -8.29 -0.96 3.89
CA ALA A 92 -8.89 -0.28 2.75
C ALA A 92 -9.87 0.81 3.20
N THR A 93 -10.18 1.75 2.30
CA THR A 93 -11.07 2.88 2.58
C THR A 93 -12.52 2.46 2.87
N TRP A 94 -12.97 1.38 2.28
CA TRP A 94 -14.32 0.82 2.43
C TRP A 94 -14.48 -0.15 3.62
N CYS A 95 -13.42 -0.41 4.39
CA CYS A 95 -13.40 -1.37 5.49
C CYS A 95 -13.88 -0.74 6.82
N PRO A 96 -15.09 -1.04 7.33
CA PRO A 96 -15.58 -0.46 8.58
C PRO A 96 -14.71 -0.80 9.80
N PRO A 97 -14.27 -2.07 10.04
CA PRO A 97 -13.44 -2.39 11.18
C PRO A 97 -12.06 -1.72 11.12
N CYS A 98 -11.51 -1.46 9.91
CA CYS A 98 -10.26 -0.70 9.77
C CYS A 98 -10.41 0.74 10.27
N LYS A 99 -11.58 1.36 10.05
CA LYS A 99 -11.88 2.71 10.55
C LYS A 99 -11.98 2.77 12.07
N VAL A 100 -12.37 1.66 12.72
CA VAL A 100 -12.44 1.57 14.19
C VAL A 100 -11.03 1.61 14.79
N ILE A 101 -10.06 0.92 14.19
CA ILE A 101 -8.70 0.87 14.73
C ILE A 101 -7.81 2.04 14.28
N ALA A 102 -8.19 2.79 13.24
CA ALA A 102 -7.39 3.90 12.74
C ALA A 102 -7.03 4.92 13.84
N PRO A 103 -7.97 5.44 14.65
CA PRO A 103 -7.62 6.37 15.74
C PRO A 103 -6.75 5.71 16.82
N ILE A 104 -6.88 4.39 17.04
CA ILE A 104 -6.03 3.66 17.97
C ILE A 104 -4.57 3.66 17.45
N LEU A 105 -4.37 3.41 16.16
CA LEU A 105 -3.05 3.43 15.55
C LEU A 105 -2.43 4.83 15.56
N ASP A 106 -3.24 5.88 15.36
CA ASP A 106 -2.79 7.28 15.47
C ASP A 106 -2.32 7.61 16.89
N ASP A 107 -3.04 7.15 17.90
CA ASP A 107 -2.67 7.32 19.31
C ASP A 107 -1.41 6.54 19.66
N LEU A 108 -1.29 5.29 19.21
CA LEU A 108 -0.13 4.43 19.46
C LEU A 108 1.12 5.01 18.76
N ALA A 109 1.00 5.60 17.58
CA ALA A 109 2.12 6.25 16.91
C ALA A 109 2.70 7.39 17.75
N LYS A 110 1.86 8.14 18.44
CA LYS A 110 2.28 9.20 19.38
C LYS A 110 2.85 8.63 20.68
N GLU A 111 2.16 7.62 21.27
CA GLU A 111 2.54 7.01 22.54
C GLU A 111 3.89 6.29 22.46
N TYR A 112 4.15 5.59 21.36
CA TYR A 112 5.39 4.84 21.11
C TYR A 112 6.36 5.55 20.16
N LYS A 113 6.22 6.86 20.02
CA LYS A 113 7.10 7.70 19.17
C LYS A 113 8.57 7.41 19.43
N GLY A 114 9.31 7.10 18.36
CA GLY A 114 10.74 6.80 18.45
C GLY A 114 11.07 5.37 18.90
N GLN A 115 10.09 4.57 19.35
CA GLN A 115 10.28 3.18 19.77
C GLN A 115 9.88 2.18 18.70
N ILE A 116 8.79 2.45 17.98
CA ILE A 116 8.29 1.62 16.89
C ILE A 116 7.89 2.48 15.68
N TYR A 117 7.69 1.83 14.54
CA TYR A 117 6.97 2.40 13.41
C TYR A 117 5.58 1.79 13.28
N ILE A 118 4.63 2.58 12.79
CA ILE A 118 3.32 2.09 12.35
C ILE A 118 3.18 2.39 10.87
N TYR A 119 3.09 1.34 10.07
CA TYR A 119 2.94 1.39 8.62
C TYR A 119 1.52 1.01 8.23
N LYS A 120 1.04 1.57 7.12
CA LYS A 120 -0.27 1.26 6.54
C LYS A 120 -0.11 0.90 5.07
N VAL A 121 -0.71 -0.22 4.67
CA VAL A 121 -0.72 -0.70 3.28
C VAL A 121 -2.18 -0.76 2.82
N ASP A 122 -2.52 0.05 1.83
CA ASP A 122 -3.84 0.05 1.20
C ASP A 122 -3.91 -1.12 0.20
N VAL A 123 -4.71 -2.15 0.52
CA VAL A 123 -4.78 -3.38 -0.29
C VAL A 123 -5.35 -3.14 -1.68
N ASP A 124 -6.14 -2.09 -1.89
CA ASP A 124 -6.67 -1.73 -3.21
C ASP A 124 -5.60 -1.10 -4.10
N LYS A 125 -4.64 -0.37 -3.49
CA LYS A 125 -3.51 0.25 -4.21
C LYS A 125 -2.34 -0.69 -4.37
N GLU A 126 -2.15 -1.62 -3.42
CA GLU A 126 -1.02 -2.55 -3.36
C GLU A 126 -1.48 -4.02 -3.41
N PRO A 127 -2.29 -4.42 -4.42
CA PRO A 127 -2.90 -5.75 -4.46
C PRO A 127 -1.87 -6.88 -4.60
N GLN A 128 -0.73 -6.60 -5.23
CA GLN A 128 0.36 -7.59 -5.37
C GLN A 128 1.03 -7.86 -4.03
N LEU A 129 1.26 -6.82 -3.22
CA LEU A 129 1.80 -6.96 -1.87
C LEU A 129 0.82 -7.71 -0.97
N ALA A 130 -0.47 -7.33 -1.00
CA ALA A 130 -1.51 -8.03 -0.25
C ALA A 130 -1.59 -9.52 -0.63
N SER A 131 -1.49 -9.84 -1.91
CA SER A 131 -1.46 -11.23 -2.41
C SER A 131 -0.21 -11.97 -1.95
N ALA A 132 0.99 -11.36 -2.02
CA ALA A 132 2.25 -11.97 -1.58
C ALA A 132 2.23 -12.34 -0.08
N PHE A 133 1.51 -11.56 0.73
CA PHE A 133 1.32 -11.82 2.16
C PHE A 133 0.06 -12.65 2.47
N GLY A 134 -0.65 -13.14 1.46
CA GLY A 134 -1.85 -13.96 1.65
C GLY A 134 -2.98 -13.24 2.39
N ILE A 135 -3.10 -11.92 2.21
CA ILE A 135 -4.14 -11.12 2.90
C ILE A 135 -5.51 -11.47 2.31
N GLN A 136 -6.33 -12.17 3.09
CA GLN A 136 -7.68 -12.61 2.71
C GLN A 136 -8.78 -11.80 3.41
N SER A 137 -8.44 -11.12 4.48
CA SER A 137 -9.37 -10.32 5.29
C SER A 137 -8.67 -9.08 5.81
N ILE A 138 -9.42 -7.99 6.00
CA ILE A 138 -8.91 -6.74 6.55
C ILE A 138 -9.79 -6.23 7.71
N PRO A 139 -9.16 -5.56 8.71
CA PRO A 139 -7.73 -5.33 8.80
C PRO A 139 -6.96 -6.62 9.09
N THR A 140 -5.75 -6.73 8.55
CA THR A 140 -4.75 -7.70 9.01
C THR A 140 -3.55 -6.91 9.53
N LEU A 141 -3.19 -7.18 10.76
CA LEU A 141 -2.12 -6.51 11.48
C LEU A 141 -0.91 -7.42 11.56
N LEU A 142 0.23 -6.95 11.09
CA LEU A 142 1.49 -7.67 11.19
C LEU A 142 2.38 -6.99 12.25
N PHE A 143 2.65 -7.67 13.34
CA PHE A 143 3.54 -7.23 14.42
C PHE A 143 4.94 -7.76 14.14
N VAL A 144 5.87 -6.85 13.88
CA VAL A 144 7.24 -7.17 13.44
C VAL A 144 8.23 -6.79 14.53
N PRO A 145 8.83 -7.75 15.24
CA PRO A 145 9.92 -7.49 16.20
C PRO A 145 11.25 -7.25 15.45
N MET A 146 12.28 -6.83 16.18
CA MET A 146 13.62 -6.65 15.60
C MET A 146 14.27 -7.99 15.23
N THR A 147 13.90 -9.06 15.91
CA THR A 147 14.44 -10.41 15.69
C THR A 147 13.32 -11.45 15.72
N GLY A 148 13.50 -12.54 14.97
CA GLY A 148 12.50 -13.60 14.86
C GLY A 148 11.39 -13.29 13.85
N ASP A 149 10.38 -14.15 13.84
CA ASP A 149 9.28 -14.08 12.87
C ASP A 149 8.19 -13.10 13.31
N PRO A 150 7.54 -12.42 12.36
CA PRO A 150 6.40 -11.56 12.65
C PRO A 150 5.19 -12.39 13.10
N ARG A 151 4.25 -11.73 13.79
CA ARG A 151 2.94 -12.30 14.12
C ARG A 151 1.84 -11.54 13.42
N ALA A 152 0.93 -12.28 12.78
CA ALA A 152 -0.25 -11.71 12.13
C ALA A 152 -1.49 -11.88 13.03
N GLU A 153 -2.30 -10.83 13.10
CA GLU A 153 -3.63 -10.85 13.71
C GLU A 153 -4.66 -10.30 12.73
N VAL A 154 -5.78 -11.00 12.60
CA VAL A 154 -6.86 -10.63 11.65
C VAL A 154 -8.02 -10.02 12.41
N GLY A 155 -8.52 -8.89 11.91
CA GLY A 155 -9.64 -8.17 12.50
C GLY A 155 -9.23 -7.02 13.42
N ALA A 156 -10.23 -6.23 13.81
CA ALA A 156 -10.03 -5.14 14.74
C ALA A 156 -9.80 -5.67 16.17
N ILE A 157 -8.75 -5.19 16.80
CA ILE A 157 -8.40 -5.53 18.18
C ILE A 157 -8.44 -4.28 19.09
N PRO A 158 -8.70 -4.44 20.40
CA PRO A 158 -8.69 -3.32 21.36
C PRO A 158 -7.28 -2.73 21.54
N LYS A 159 -7.19 -1.46 21.99
CA LYS A 159 -5.93 -0.75 22.24
C LYS A 159 -5.02 -1.51 23.23
N GLU A 160 -5.60 -2.13 24.24
CA GLU A 160 -4.86 -2.91 25.24
C GLU A 160 -4.14 -4.11 24.62
N THR A 161 -4.78 -4.77 23.64
CA THR A 161 -4.15 -5.87 22.91
C THR A 161 -2.98 -5.38 22.04
N PHE A 162 -3.12 -4.23 21.38
CA PHE A 162 -1.99 -3.61 20.67
C PHE A 162 -0.82 -3.35 21.64
N LYS A 163 -1.08 -2.75 22.80
CA LYS A 163 -0.06 -2.46 23.81
C LYS A 163 0.63 -3.72 24.30
N ASP A 164 -0.14 -4.78 24.59
CA ASP A 164 0.43 -6.09 24.97
C ASP A 164 1.37 -6.63 23.89
N ARG A 165 0.97 -6.56 22.60
CA ARG A 165 1.84 -7.00 21.50
C ARG A 165 3.08 -6.12 21.33
N ILE A 166 2.95 -4.83 21.50
CA ILE A 166 4.09 -3.92 21.44
C ILE A 166 5.06 -4.21 22.59
N ASP A 167 4.59 -4.19 23.83
CA ASP A 167 5.43 -4.25 25.01
C ASP A 167 6.02 -5.64 25.23
N ASN A 168 5.19 -6.71 25.12
CA ASN A 168 5.55 -8.06 25.51
C ASN A 168 6.02 -8.95 24.34
N PHE A 169 5.85 -8.50 23.09
CA PHE A 169 6.33 -9.24 21.93
C PHE A 169 7.34 -8.44 21.11
N MET A 170 7.04 -7.19 20.74
CA MET A 170 7.91 -6.44 19.83
C MET A 170 9.11 -5.83 20.55
N LEU A 171 8.92 -5.23 21.72
CA LEU A 171 9.95 -4.52 22.51
C LEU A 171 10.67 -5.41 23.53
N ALA A 172 10.09 -6.53 23.92
CA ALA A 172 10.70 -7.45 24.90
C ALA A 172 11.91 -8.21 24.35
N GLN A 173 12.08 -8.27 23.04
CA GLN A 173 13.20 -8.95 22.39
C GLN A 173 14.40 -7.99 22.30
N LYS A 174 15.22 -8.01 23.37
CA LYS A 174 16.51 -7.29 23.43
C LYS A 174 17.67 -8.25 23.21
#